data_89adc87163af2e80af196f5068f02aa5
#
_entry.id   89adc87163af2e80af196f5068f02aa5
#
_cell.length_a   1.000
_cell.length_b   1.000
_cell.length_c   1.000
_cell.angle_alpha   90.00
_cell.angle_beta   90.00
_cell.angle_gamma   90.00
#
_symmetry.space_group_name_H-M   'P 1'
#
loop_
_entity.id
_entity.type
_entity.pdbx_description
1 polymer ?
#
loop_
_entity_poly.entity_id
_entity_poly.type
_entity_poly.pdbx_seq_one_letter_code
_entity_poly.pdbx_strand_id
1 'polypeptide(L)'
;MDDLRDRLAELAERAAREARGPGAAVTLRRARTRRRWAAGGRLALSLLLVLGTGFLTSRLLADRDSPPQITTPPPGAAPPQAAPLWTAEAAAPRLVEPWERGPQAAGDLVVAASGHDEPARVRAYDARTGRLRWTYPTGPNAFIRAIGDGWVIVAPDFGPLMGLDLATGKQRWRFELASLQAAEYGTIAGDTLFIGTSFTAEGDLDPPVVYALDLATGRQRWRTVLDRGTDLQWAAPVVDGRQVLVADTLSHEGSAPTSHLHALDADTGRVRWKADLHAGQQGFFAEPPVVAGGLVYMATASRRLLALDVDSGREVWRERGFPVVAGVRDGLVIAAIEDRLVALDAGSGVRRWEVPVSGRGEHWPVLDGDTVYMASVDDVIAVDAAAGTTRWRVPVDPAVGPSVRVGGRLYVATRSRLLALDASSGRPLWTSARLRIVNGPRATPGSVVVATADGTLLGFAP
;
A
#
# COMPACT_ATOMS: atom_id res chain seq x y z
N MET A 1 -45.92 7.09 -27.96
CA MET A 1 -44.84 6.09 -27.79
C MET A 1 -43.73 6.24 -28.80
N ASP A 2 -44.04 6.79 -30.00
CA ASP A 2 -43.03 6.99 -31.06
C ASP A 2 -42.03 8.12 -30.73
N ASP A 3 -42.50 9.24 -30.14
CA ASP A 3 -41.64 10.38 -29.75
C ASP A 3 -40.52 10.02 -28.75
N LEU A 4 -40.78 9.06 -27.85
CA LEU A 4 -39.77 8.59 -26.89
C LEU A 4 -38.73 7.68 -27.54
N ARG A 5 -39.13 6.87 -28.52
CA ARG A 5 -38.19 6.03 -29.29
C ARG A 5 -37.27 6.86 -30.16
N ASP A 6 -37.78 7.91 -30.79
CA ASP A 6 -36.99 8.79 -31.66
C ASP A 6 -35.99 9.59 -30.84
N ARG A 7 -36.36 10.09 -29.65
CA ARG A 7 -35.45 10.76 -28.71
C ARG A 7 -34.37 9.83 -28.16
N LEU A 8 -34.72 8.57 -27.88
CA LEU A 8 -33.72 7.58 -27.41
C LEU A 8 -32.75 7.17 -28.53
N ALA A 9 -33.24 7.11 -29.78
CA ALA A 9 -32.39 6.85 -30.94
C ALA A 9 -31.43 8.02 -31.20
N GLU A 10 -31.90 9.27 -31.07
CA GLU A 10 -31.08 10.46 -31.23
C GLU A 10 -30.00 10.60 -30.13
N LEU A 11 -30.35 10.28 -28.90
CA LEU A 11 -29.39 10.21 -27.79
C LEU A 11 -28.35 9.09 -27.96
N ALA A 12 -28.79 7.94 -28.48
CA ALA A 12 -27.88 6.82 -28.76
C ALA A 12 -26.90 7.15 -29.90
N GLU A 13 -27.37 7.85 -30.95
CA GLU A 13 -26.50 8.31 -32.04
C GLU A 13 -25.56 9.43 -31.62
N ARG A 14 -25.98 10.29 -30.70
CA ARG A 14 -25.12 11.34 -30.13
C ARG A 14 -24.03 10.73 -29.24
N ALA A 15 -24.39 9.80 -28.37
CA ALA A 15 -23.43 9.04 -27.55
C ALA A 15 -22.46 8.23 -28.44
N ALA A 16 -22.92 7.66 -29.54
CA ALA A 16 -22.07 6.94 -30.50
C ALA A 16 -21.12 7.86 -31.28
N ARG A 17 -21.51 9.11 -31.52
CA ARG A 17 -20.65 10.13 -32.16
C ARG A 17 -19.59 10.65 -31.18
N GLU A 18 -19.96 10.90 -29.93
CA GLU A 18 -19.04 11.29 -28.89
C GLU A 18 -18.03 10.16 -28.57
N ALA A 19 -18.46 8.88 -28.63
CA ALA A 19 -17.59 7.72 -28.48
C ALA A 19 -16.61 7.48 -29.63
N ARG A 20 -16.79 8.15 -30.79
CA ARG A 20 -15.91 8.05 -31.98
C ARG A 20 -14.89 9.17 -32.06
N GLY A 21 -14.89 10.12 -31.13
CA GLY A 21 -13.87 11.15 -31.05
C GLY A 21 -12.49 10.56 -30.64
N PRO A 22 -11.38 11.20 -31.05
CA PRO A 22 -10.03 10.69 -30.76
C PRO A 22 -9.75 10.49 -29.28
N GLY A 23 -10.39 11.26 -28.40
CA GLY A 23 -10.27 11.09 -26.93
C GLY A 23 -10.91 9.81 -26.39
N ALA A 24 -12.08 9.42 -26.92
CA ALA A 24 -12.79 8.22 -26.46
C ALA A 24 -12.04 6.92 -26.85
N ALA A 25 -11.37 6.90 -28.00
CA ALA A 25 -10.57 5.76 -28.43
C ALA A 25 -9.35 5.52 -27.51
N VAL A 26 -8.76 6.58 -27.01
CA VAL A 26 -7.62 6.52 -26.08
C VAL A 26 -8.07 6.06 -24.70
N THR A 27 -9.20 6.55 -24.21
CA THR A 27 -9.76 6.15 -22.90
C THR A 27 -10.16 4.68 -22.90
N LEU A 28 -10.80 4.21 -23.98
CA LEU A 28 -11.16 2.80 -24.13
C LEU A 28 -9.93 1.88 -24.31
N ARG A 29 -8.88 2.37 -24.98
CA ARG A 29 -7.63 1.63 -25.13
C ARG A 29 -6.91 1.48 -23.80
N ARG A 30 -6.91 2.53 -22.96
CA ARG A 30 -6.31 2.50 -21.62
C ARG A 30 -7.08 1.65 -20.62
N ALA A 31 -8.41 1.73 -20.62
CA ALA A 31 -9.24 0.83 -19.83
C ALA A 31 -9.03 -0.64 -20.25
N ARG A 32 -8.82 -0.91 -21.55
CA ARG A 32 -8.46 -2.26 -22.04
C ARG A 32 -7.03 -2.66 -21.67
N THR A 33 -6.10 -1.73 -21.62
CA THR A 33 -4.72 -2.00 -21.21
C THR A 33 -4.68 -2.27 -19.71
N ARG A 34 -5.33 -1.45 -18.88
CA ARG A 34 -5.47 -1.72 -17.42
C ARG A 34 -6.14 -3.08 -17.15
N ARG A 35 -7.21 -3.46 -17.90
CA ARG A 35 -7.82 -4.79 -17.78
C ARG A 35 -6.92 -5.94 -18.27
N ARG A 36 -6.09 -5.72 -19.28
CA ARG A 36 -5.15 -6.75 -19.76
C ARG A 36 -4.00 -6.98 -18.78
N TRP A 37 -3.55 -5.96 -18.09
CA TRP A 37 -2.53 -6.08 -17.06
C TRP A 37 -3.04 -6.82 -15.81
N ALA A 38 -4.26 -6.52 -15.39
CA ALA A 38 -4.92 -7.29 -14.32
C ALA A 38 -5.20 -8.76 -14.73
N ALA A 39 -5.45 -9.01 -16.02
CA ALA A 39 -5.63 -10.37 -16.54
C ALA A 39 -4.32 -11.09 -16.84
N GLY A 40 -3.25 -10.37 -17.22
CA GLY A 40 -1.92 -10.94 -17.47
C GLY A 40 -1.29 -11.52 -16.20
N GLY A 41 -1.49 -10.88 -15.06
CA GLY A 41 -1.07 -11.42 -13.76
C GLY A 41 -1.80 -12.71 -13.37
N ARG A 42 -3.00 -12.93 -13.87
CA ARG A 42 -3.77 -14.17 -13.63
C ARG A 42 -3.43 -15.32 -14.57
N LEU A 43 -2.91 -15.05 -15.75
CA LEU A 43 -2.52 -16.09 -16.73
C LEU A 43 -1.10 -16.62 -16.48
N ALA A 44 -0.21 -15.86 -15.86
CA ALA A 44 1.11 -16.35 -15.46
C ALA A 44 1.03 -17.38 -14.31
N LEU A 45 -0.04 -17.37 -13.52
CA LEU A 45 -0.24 -18.33 -12.43
C LEU A 45 -0.81 -19.68 -12.90
N SER A 46 -1.36 -19.77 -14.13
CA SER A 46 -2.04 -20.97 -14.63
C SER A 46 -1.17 -21.85 -15.53
N LEU A 47 0.03 -21.43 -15.92
CA LEU A 47 0.87 -22.19 -16.88
C LEU A 47 2.06 -22.91 -16.25
N LEU A 48 2.22 -22.91 -14.93
CA LEU A 48 3.32 -23.59 -14.22
C LEU A 48 2.92 -24.88 -13.49
N LEU A 49 1.74 -25.43 -13.82
CA LEU A 49 1.21 -26.64 -13.16
C LEU A 49 1.34 -27.93 -13.97
N VAL A 50 2.12 -27.96 -15.04
CA VAL A 50 2.44 -29.19 -15.75
C VAL A 50 3.93 -29.21 -16.08
N LEU A 51 4.71 -29.90 -15.30
CA LEU A 51 5.91 -30.67 -15.60
C LEU A 51 6.82 -30.77 -14.36
N GLY A 52 6.90 -31.94 -13.79
CA GLY A 52 7.95 -32.22 -12.83
C GLY A 52 7.73 -33.42 -11.92
N THR A 53 7.46 -34.60 -12.49
CA THR A 53 7.74 -35.86 -11.79
C THR A 53 9.21 -36.18 -11.93
N GLY A 54 9.87 -36.50 -10.82
CA GLY A 54 11.11 -37.26 -10.83
C GLY A 54 12.24 -36.57 -10.04
N PHE A 55 12.47 -36.97 -8.82
CA PHE A 55 13.67 -37.67 -8.35
C PHE A 55 13.57 -37.97 -6.84
N LEU A 56 13.43 -39.23 -6.56
CA LEU A 56 13.72 -39.82 -5.26
C LEU A 56 15.25 -39.97 -5.12
N THR A 57 15.67 -39.97 -3.88
CA THR A 57 16.94 -40.46 -3.28
C THR A 57 17.99 -39.40 -2.98
N SER A 58 18.08 -39.09 -1.69
CA SER A 58 19.21 -39.52 -0.85
C SER A 58 19.00 -39.11 0.62
N ARG A 59 18.63 -40.07 1.41
CA ARG A 59 18.90 -40.08 2.85
C ARG A 59 20.38 -40.37 3.03
N LEU A 60 21.07 -39.55 3.85
CA LEU A 60 22.00 -39.94 4.92
C LEU A 60 22.95 -38.77 5.22
N LEU A 61 23.13 -38.54 6.51
CA LEU A 61 24.11 -37.70 7.22
C LEU A 61 23.60 -36.28 7.56
N ALA A 62 23.30 -36.03 8.73
CA ALA A 62 23.96 -35.93 9.98
C ALA A 62 23.04 -35.28 10.99
N ASP A 63 22.86 -35.90 12.09
CA ASP A 63 22.53 -35.35 13.38
C ASP A 63 23.41 -34.16 13.69
N ARG A 64 22.80 -32.97 13.79
CA ARG A 64 23.26 -31.84 14.62
C ARG A 64 22.24 -30.71 14.60
N ASP A 65 21.82 -30.36 15.78
CA ASP A 65 20.97 -29.23 16.15
C ASP A 65 19.47 -29.47 15.87
N SER A 66 18.81 -30.06 16.86
CA SER A 66 17.37 -29.99 16.95
C SER A 66 16.96 -28.51 16.93
N PRO A 67 16.14 -28.07 15.95
CA PRO A 67 15.63 -26.71 15.99
C PRO A 67 14.87 -26.50 17.32
N PRO A 68 14.89 -25.30 17.88
CA PRO A 68 14.11 -24.98 19.07
C PRO A 68 12.68 -25.43 18.84
N GLN A 69 12.13 -26.21 19.78
CA GLN A 69 10.77 -26.73 19.67
C GLN A 69 9.82 -25.55 19.56
N ILE A 70 9.29 -25.36 18.35
CA ILE A 70 8.23 -24.38 18.07
C ILE A 70 7.05 -24.81 18.94
N THR A 71 6.75 -24.04 19.97
CA THR A 71 5.55 -24.28 20.79
C THR A 71 4.33 -23.98 19.94
N THR A 72 3.83 -24.97 19.23
CA THR A 72 2.45 -24.96 18.72
C THR A 72 1.56 -25.00 19.97
N PRO A 73 0.67 -24.03 20.17
CA PRO A 73 -0.27 -24.10 21.27
C PRO A 73 -1.05 -25.42 21.17
N PRO A 74 -1.29 -26.11 22.31
CA PRO A 74 -2.05 -27.37 22.28
C PRO A 74 -3.41 -27.13 21.64
N PRO A 75 -4.00 -28.15 20.94
CA PRO A 75 -5.33 -28.04 20.38
C PRO A 75 -6.32 -27.81 21.55
N GLY A 76 -6.59 -26.56 21.85
CA GLY A 76 -7.55 -26.11 22.83
C GLY A 76 -8.90 -25.89 22.18
N ALA A 77 -9.95 -25.67 23.01
CA ALA A 77 -11.25 -25.25 22.54
C ALA A 77 -11.13 -24.08 21.54
N ALA A 78 -11.97 -24.07 20.51
CA ALA A 78 -11.98 -22.98 19.54
C ALA A 78 -12.04 -21.62 20.25
N PRO A 79 -11.27 -20.62 19.82
CA PRO A 79 -11.24 -19.34 20.48
C PRO A 79 -12.65 -18.71 20.48
N PRO A 80 -13.01 -17.95 21.53
CA PRO A 80 -14.32 -17.32 21.58
C PRO A 80 -14.54 -16.40 20.38
N GLN A 81 -15.77 -16.34 19.91
CA GLN A 81 -16.17 -15.46 18.83
C GLN A 81 -16.44 -14.05 19.35
N ALA A 82 -15.74 -13.05 18.80
CA ALA A 82 -15.99 -11.66 19.11
C ALA A 82 -16.99 -11.05 18.14
N ALA A 83 -17.92 -10.26 18.68
CA ALA A 83 -18.79 -9.39 17.89
C ALA A 83 -18.13 -8.02 17.70
N PRO A 84 -18.41 -7.31 16.61
CA PRO A 84 -17.95 -5.93 16.47
C PRO A 84 -18.63 -5.05 17.53
N LEU A 85 -17.90 -4.07 18.03
CA LEU A 85 -18.43 -3.02 18.91
C LEU A 85 -19.42 -2.14 18.16
N TRP A 86 -19.14 -1.93 16.88
CA TRP A 86 -19.94 -1.12 15.98
C TRP A 86 -19.78 -1.56 14.53
N THR A 87 -20.76 -1.17 13.74
CA THR A 87 -20.82 -1.38 12.29
C THR A 87 -21.22 -0.08 11.62
N ALA A 88 -20.58 0.29 10.53
CA ALA A 88 -20.91 1.48 9.75
C ALA A 88 -20.79 1.19 8.25
N GLU A 89 -21.67 1.77 7.45
CA GLU A 89 -21.53 1.79 6.00
C GLU A 89 -20.46 2.78 5.58
N ALA A 90 -19.35 2.31 5.06
CA ALA A 90 -18.27 3.20 4.63
C ALA A 90 -18.59 3.89 3.31
N ALA A 91 -19.11 3.18 2.38
CA ALA A 91 -19.51 3.59 1.03
C ALA A 91 -19.79 2.34 0.20
N ALA A 92 -20.34 2.54 -0.95
CA ALA A 92 -20.82 1.58 -1.88
C ALA A 92 -20.05 0.26 -2.07
N PRO A 93 -20.77 -0.80 -2.46
CA PRO A 93 -20.37 -2.20 -2.40
C PRO A 93 -19.46 -2.62 -3.55
N ARG A 94 -18.45 -1.85 -3.92
CA ARG A 94 -17.45 -2.31 -4.89
C ARG A 94 -16.09 -2.38 -4.24
N LEU A 95 -15.52 -3.56 -4.35
CA LEU A 95 -14.17 -3.94 -4.01
C LEU A 95 -13.20 -2.77 -4.21
N VAL A 96 -12.76 -2.20 -3.11
CA VAL A 96 -11.51 -1.45 -3.09
C VAL A 96 -10.47 -2.44 -3.61
N GLU A 97 -9.88 -2.15 -4.76
CA GLU A 97 -8.80 -2.99 -5.27
C GLU A 97 -7.71 -3.09 -4.19
N PRO A 98 -7.01 -4.21 -4.05
CA PRO A 98 -6.08 -4.44 -2.92
C PRO A 98 -5.00 -3.37 -2.75
N TRP A 99 -4.71 -2.60 -3.80
CA TRP A 99 -3.78 -1.48 -3.82
C TRP A 99 -4.41 -0.14 -3.42
N GLU A 100 -5.74 -0.02 -3.43
CA GLU A 100 -6.38 1.19 -2.92
C GLU A 100 -6.28 1.18 -1.40
N ARG A 101 -5.77 2.26 -0.85
CA ARG A 101 -5.69 2.40 0.60
C ARG A 101 -7.11 2.37 1.16
N GLY A 102 -7.45 1.32 1.87
CA GLY A 102 -8.70 1.19 2.59
C GLY A 102 -8.92 2.31 3.61
N PRO A 103 -9.82 2.15 4.57
CA PRO A 103 -10.07 3.15 5.60
C PRO A 103 -8.76 3.54 6.30
N GLN A 104 -8.58 4.83 6.53
CA GLN A 104 -7.42 5.40 7.21
C GLN A 104 -7.79 5.74 8.64
N ALA A 105 -6.90 5.39 9.59
CA ALA A 105 -7.05 5.77 10.98
C ALA A 105 -6.28 7.08 11.25
N ALA A 106 -6.92 8.05 11.88
CA ALA A 106 -6.29 9.31 12.25
C ALA A 106 -6.87 9.79 13.59
N GLY A 107 -6.08 9.67 14.65
CA GLY A 107 -6.53 9.97 16.01
C GLY A 107 -7.75 9.12 16.40
N ASP A 108 -8.82 9.76 16.80
CA ASP A 108 -10.10 9.13 17.19
C ASP A 108 -11.08 8.96 16.01
N LEU A 109 -10.61 9.13 14.79
CA LEU A 109 -11.41 9.01 13.58
C LEU A 109 -10.94 7.89 12.66
N VAL A 110 -11.91 7.31 11.96
CA VAL A 110 -11.70 6.46 10.79
C VAL A 110 -12.26 7.19 9.59
N VAL A 111 -11.41 7.44 8.60
CA VAL A 111 -11.79 8.16 7.38
C VAL A 111 -11.78 7.19 6.20
N ALA A 112 -12.85 7.17 5.45
CA ALA A 112 -13.03 6.34 4.26
C ALA A 112 -13.55 7.14 3.08
N ALA A 113 -13.06 6.82 1.88
CA ALA A 113 -13.53 7.38 0.62
C ALA A 113 -14.35 6.34 -0.15
N SER A 114 -15.42 6.77 -0.84
CA SER A 114 -16.27 5.87 -1.63
C SER A 114 -15.73 5.56 -3.04
N GLY A 115 -14.60 6.14 -3.41
CA GLY A 115 -13.91 5.85 -4.66
C GLY A 115 -14.76 5.99 -5.92
N HIS A 116 -15.38 4.93 -6.36
CA HIS A 116 -16.01 4.82 -7.68
C HIS A 116 -17.51 5.07 -7.77
N ASP A 117 -18.19 5.33 -6.64
CA ASP A 117 -19.65 5.48 -6.65
C ASP A 117 -20.10 6.93 -6.73
N GLU A 118 -21.22 7.12 -7.40
CA GLU A 118 -21.90 8.42 -7.41
C GLU A 118 -23.13 8.39 -6.47
N PRO A 119 -23.23 9.37 -5.58
CA PRO A 119 -22.31 10.49 -5.35
C PRO A 119 -21.12 10.09 -4.46
N ALA A 120 -19.90 10.23 -5.01
CA ALA A 120 -18.67 9.94 -4.28
C ALA A 120 -18.51 10.86 -3.07
N ARG A 121 -18.03 10.30 -1.96
CA ARG A 121 -17.93 11.00 -0.69
C ARG A 121 -16.73 10.53 0.12
N VAL A 122 -16.17 11.43 0.90
CA VAL A 122 -15.31 11.09 2.03
C VAL A 122 -16.13 11.19 3.31
N ARG A 123 -16.05 10.19 4.15
CA ARG A 123 -16.76 10.11 5.42
C ARG A 123 -15.79 9.85 6.55
N ALA A 124 -15.99 10.53 7.68
CA ALA A 124 -15.27 10.24 8.90
C ALA A 124 -16.22 9.72 9.97
N TYR A 125 -15.77 8.69 10.64
CA TYR A 125 -16.49 8.01 11.70
C TYR A 125 -15.70 8.11 13.00
N ASP A 126 -16.40 8.27 14.09
CA ASP A 126 -15.84 8.12 15.42
C ASP A 126 -15.30 6.70 15.59
N ALA A 127 -14.03 6.56 15.86
CA ALA A 127 -13.36 5.26 15.89
C ALA A 127 -13.86 4.33 17.01
N ARG A 128 -14.40 4.89 18.07
CA ARG A 128 -14.90 4.12 19.24
C ARG A 128 -16.34 3.65 19.06
N THR A 129 -17.17 4.45 18.38
CA THR A 129 -18.62 4.23 18.32
C THR A 129 -19.14 3.93 16.91
N GLY A 130 -18.35 4.13 15.88
CA GLY A 130 -18.75 4.02 14.48
C GLY A 130 -19.72 5.12 14.03
N ARG A 131 -20.03 6.11 14.89
CA ARG A 131 -20.92 7.21 14.50
C ARG A 131 -20.31 8.07 13.43
N LEU A 132 -21.09 8.34 12.38
CA LEU A 132 -20.70 9.32 11.35
C LEU A 132 -20.53 10.71 12.00
N ARG A 133 -19.34 11.29 11.84
CA ARG A 133 -18.98 12.62 12.34
C ARG A 133 -19.21 13.68 11.29
N TRP A 134 -18.76 13.41 10.07
CA TRP A 134 -18.96 14.30 8.96
C TRP A 134 -18.91 13.57 7.61
N THR A 135 -19.42 14.20 6.59
CA THR A 135 -19.38 13.77 5.20
C THR A 135 -18.96 14.94 4.33
N TYR A 136 -18.05 14.69 3.41
CA TYR A 136 -17.63 15.66 2.41
C TYR A 136 -17.94 15.11 1.00
N PRO A 137 -18.75 15.81 0.17
CA PRO A 137 -19.01 15.40 -1.20
C PRO A 137 -17.76 15.63 -2.06
N THR A 138 -17.43 14.63 -2.87
CA THR A 138 -16.30 14.71 -3.81
C THR A 138 -16.79 14.54 -5.23
N GLY A 139 -15.94 14.81 -6.22
CA GLY A 139 -16.15 14.33 -7.57
C GLY A 139 -15.96 12.80 -7.66
N PRO A 140 -16.33 12.19 -8.78
CA PRO A 140 -16.15 10.75 -9.00
C PRO A 140 -14.68 10.35 -8.86
N ASN A 141 -14.42 9.12 -8.42
CA ASN A 141 -13.08 8.57 -8.24
C ASN A 141 -12.18 9.40 -7.30
N ALA A 142 -12.73 9.93 -6.22
CA ALA A 142 -11.92 10.66 -5.25
C ALA A 142 -11.30 9.73 -4.20
N PHE A 143 -10.04 9.99 -3.90
CA PHE A 143 -9.24 9.21 -2.97
C PHE A 143 -8.65 10.10 -1.87
N ILE A 144 -8.38 9.48 -0.73
CA ILE A 144 -7.58 10.11 0.32
C ILE A 144 -6.12 9.99 -0.12
N ARG A 145 -5.51 11.13 -0.41
CA ARG A 145 -4.11 11.21 -0.89
C ARG A 145 -3.11 11.32 0.26
N ALA A 146 -3.49 11.98 1.34
CA ALA A 146 -2.72 12.03 2.58
C ALA A 146 -3.66 12.28 3.77
N ILE A 147 -3.24 11.85 4.96
CA ILE A 147 -3.95 12.11 6.21
C ILE A 147 -2.94 12.26 7.34
N GLY A 148 -3.12 13.22 8.19
CA GLY A 148 -2.25 13.50 9.34
C GLY A 148 -2.33 14.96 9.78
N ASP A 149 -1.78 15.25 10.94
CA ASP A 149 -1.63 16.62 11.49
C ASP A 149 -2.92 17.47 11.42
N GLY A 150 -4.07 16.84 11.65
CA GLY A 150 -5.37 17.52 11.61
C GLY A 150 -5.95 17.72 10.22
N TRP A 151 -5.38 17.11 9.18
CA TRP A 151 -5.79 17.26 7.79
C TRP A 151 -6.16 15.96 7.12
N VAL A 152 -7.10 16.06 6.16
CA VAL A 152 -7.39 15.05 5.14
C VAL A 152 -7.21 15.69 3.77
N ILE A 153 -6.30 15.15 2.98
CA ILE A 153 -6.08 15.62 1.61
C ILE A 153 -6.80 14.68 0.66
N VAL A 154 -7.67 15.23 -0.13
CA VAL A 154 -8.54 14.49 -1.06
C VAL A 154 -8.35 15.01 -2.47
N ALA A 155 -8.31 14.12 -3.43
CA ALA A 155 -8.38 14.48 -4.85
C ALA A 155 -9.14 13.43 -5.63
N PRO A 156 -9.94 13.81 -6.66
CA PRO A 156 -10.40 12.89 -7.69
C PRO A 156 -9.20 12.41 -8.54
N ASP A 157 -9.42 11.40 -9.39
CA ASP A 157 -8.36 10.92 -10.29
C ASP A 157 -7.75 12.07 -11.11
N PHE A 158 -8.60 12.95 -11.61
CA PHE A 158 -8.20 14.17 -12.32
C PHE A 158 -8.95 15.35 -11.74
N GLY A 159 -8.23 16.30 -11.20
CA GLY A 159 -8.85 17.48 -10.61
C GLY A 159 -8.04 18.04 -9.45
N PRO A 160 -8.65 18.98 -8.73
CA PRO A 160 -7.94 19.71 -7.69
C PRO A 160 -7.68 18.85 -6.44
N LEU A 161 -6.64 19.23 -5.73
CA LEU A 161 -6.44 18.84 -4.35
C LEU A 161 -7.33 19.66 -3.43
N MET A 162 -7.93 19.01 -2.46
CA MET A 162 -8.74 19.65 -1.43
C MET A 162 -8.17 19.31 -0.06
N GLY A 163 -7.81 20.33 0.70
CA GLY A 163 -7.43 20.19 2.10
C GLY A 163 -8.64 20.35 3.00
N LEU A 164 -8.98 19.27 3.71
CA LEU A 164 -10.09 19.23 4.66
C LEU A 164 -9.56 19.22 6.08
N ASP A 165 -10.25 19.92 6.95
CA ASP A 165 -10.05 19.83 8.39
C ASP A 165 -10.49 18.44 8.88
N LEU A 166 -9.61 17.68 9.48
CA LEU A 166 -9.87 16.31 9.90
C LEU A 166 -11.01 16.19 10.91
N ALA A 167 -11.14 17.16 11.83
CA ALA A 167 -12.14 17.09 12.89
C ALA A 167 -13.56 17.39 12.38
N THR A 168 -13.68 18.27 11.38
CA THR A 168 -14.96 18.82 10.94
C THR A 168 -15.36 18.46 9.51
N GLY A 169 -14.43 17.97 8.69
CA GLY A 169 -14.63 17.73 7.26
C GLY A 169 -14.78 19.00 6.42
N LYS A 170 -14.59 20.19 7.02
CA LYS A 170 -14.72 21.45 6.29
C LYS A 170 -13.52 21.64 5.37
N GLN A 171 -13.78 21.96 4.10
CA GLN A 171 -12.74 22.36 3.18
C GLN A 171 -12.13 23.68 3.64
N ARG A 172 -10.80 23.71 3.78
CA ARG A 172 -10.02 24.89 4.16
C ARG A 172 -9.40 25.55 2.95
N TRP A 173 -8.94 24.74 1.99
CA TRP A 173 -8.32 25.23 0.77
C TRP A 173 -8.56 24.26 -0.39
N ARG A 174 -8.31 24.74 -1.61
CA ARG A 174 -8.32 24.03 -2.87
C ARG A 174 -7.11 24.47 -3.67
N PHE A 175 -6.46 23.51 -4.31
CA PHE A 175 -5.31 23.73 -5.18
C PHE A 175 -5.52 23.04 -6.52
N GLU A 176 -5.43 23.82 -7.62
CA GLU A 176 -5.52 23.28 -8.97
C GLU A 176 -4.16 22.73 -9.40
N LEU A 177 -4.13 21.47 -9.81
CA LEU A 177 -2.95 20.87 -10.41
C LEU A 177 -2.73 21.44 -11.81
N ALA A 178 -1.49 21.54 -12.24
CA ALA A 178 -1.21 21.90 -13.62
C ALA A 178 -1.66 20.78 -14.56
N SER A 179 -2.29 21.13 -15.69
CA SER A 179 -2.52 20.23 -16.82
C SER A 179 -3.32 18.96 -16.53
N LEU A 180 -4.46 19.02 -15.82
CA LEU A 180 -5.32 17.85 -15.55
C LEU A 180 -4.57 16.58 -15.07
N GLN A 181 -3.49 16.77 -14.34
CA GLN A 181 -2.71 15.67 -13.78
C GLN A 181 -3.48 14.93 -12.68
N ALA A 182 -3.24 13.64 -12.54
CA ALA A 182 -3.71 12.88 -11.40
C ALA A 182 -2.77 13.09 -10.21
N ALA A 183 -3.32 13.42 -9.04
CA ALA A 183 -2.55 13.40 -7.81
C ALA A 183 -2.27 11.96 -7.40
N GLU A 184 -1.04 11.69 -6.99
CA GLU A 184 -0.66 10.43 -6.34
C GLU A 184 -0.77 10.55 -4.81
N TYR A 185 -0.25 9.56 -4.09
CA TYR A 185 -0.21 9.66 -2.64
C TYR A 185 0.80 10.72 -2.20
N GLY A 186 0.46 11.43 -1.14
CA GLY A 186 1.27 12.48 -0.56
C GLY A 186 1.72 12.17 0.87
N THR A 187 2.66 12.94 1.35
CA THR A 187 3.17 12.89 2.72
C THR A 187 3.07 14.26 3.35
N ILE A 188 2.48 14.29 4.53
CA ILE A 188 2.46 15.48 5.39
C ILE A 188 3.69 15.41 6.30
N ALA A 189 4.52 16.44 6.27
CA ALA A 189 5.66 16.58 7.15
C ALA A 189 5.73 18.00 7.68
N GLY A 190 5.50 18.16 8.98
CA GLY A 190 5.36 19.47 9.61
C GLY A 190 4.23 20.28 8.97
N ASP A 191 4.55 21.45 8.48
CA ASP A 191 3.60 22.39 7.87
C ASP A 191 3.52 22.24 6.32
N THR A 192 4.06 21.16 5.75
CA THR A 192 4.17 20.98 4.31
C THR A 192 3.53 19.67 3.87
N LEU A 193 2.72 19.74 2.81
CA LEU A 193 2.29 18.59 2.03
C LEU A 193 3.22 18.41 0.84
N PHE A 194 3.87 17.25 0.74
CA PHE A 194 4.60 16.82 -0.45
C PHE A 194 3.76 15.83 -1.22
N ILE A 195 3.54 16.09 -2.50
CA ILE A 195 2.67 15.25 -3.33
C ILE A 195 3.17 15.21 -4.77
N GLY A 196 3.16 14.02 -5.35
CA GLY A 196 3.49 13.82 -6.74
C GLY A 196 2.27 13.75 -7.63
N THR A 197 2.48 13.92 -8.93
CA THR A 197 1.44 13.75 -9.94
C THR A 197 1.89 12.75 -10.99
N SER A 198 0.90 12.05 -11.57
CA SER A 198 1.09 11.18 -12.72
C SER A 198 0.24 11.66 -13.89
N PHE A 199 0.19 10.96 -14.95
CA PHE A 199 -0.54 11.17 -16.21
C PHE A 199 -1.47 12.38 -16.33
N THR A 200 -1.67 12.86 -17.53
CA THR A 200 -2.77 13.76 -17.87
C THR A 200 -4.00 12.99 -18.34
N ALA A 201 -5.18 13.59 -18.22
CA ALA A 201 -6.43 13.01 -18.70
C ALA A 201 -6.43 12.80 -20.23
N GLU A 202 -5.67 13.59 -20.98
CA GLU A 202 -5.64 13.59 -22.46
C GLU A 202 -4.64 12.61 -23.05
N GLY A 203 -3.86 11.93 -22.20
CA GLY A 203 -2.91 10.91 -22.68
C GLY A 203 -1.58 11.47 -23.18
N ASP A 204 -1.40 12.76 -23.20
CA ASP A 204 -0.09 13.36 -23.38
C ASP A 204 0.76 13.08 -22.16
N LEU A 205 2.00 12.67 -22.38
CA LEU A 205 2.96 12.38 -21.34
C LEU A 205 3.58 13.70 -20.83
N ASP A 206 2.73 14.55 -20.21
CA ASP A 206 3.27 15.66 -19.46
C ASP A 206 4.19 15.09 -18.36
N PRO A 207 5.35 15.70 -18.16
CA PRO A 207 6.24 15.21 -17.13
C PRO A 207 5.57 15.27 -15.76
N PRO A 208 5.79 14.27 -14.90
CA PRO A 208 5.26 14.29 -13.54
C PRO A 208 5.84 15.47 -12.77
N VAL A 209 5.05 15.99 -11.86
CA VAL A 209 5.42 17.14 -11.02
C VAL A 209 5.34 16.73 -9.56
N VAL A 210 6.34 17.13 -8.79
CA VAL A 210 6.30 17.06 -7.34
C VAL A 210 6.01 18.46 -6.82
N TYR A 211 4.99 18.59 -5.98
CA TYR A 211 4.60 19.82 -5.33
C TYR A 211 4.93 19.76 -3.84
N ALA A 212 5.39 20.90 -3.29
CA ALA A 212 5.30 21.18 -1.88
C ALA A 212 4.28 22.30 -1.66
N LEU A 213 3.26 21.98 -0.90
CA LEU A 213 2.20 22.94 -0.57
C LEU A 213 2.24 23.28 0.91
N ASP A 214 2.02 24.53 1.24
CA ASP A 214 1.77 24.94 2.61
C ASP A 214 0.49 24.29 3.11
N LEU A 215 0.60 23.51 4.16
CA LEU A 215 -0.48 22.64 4.63
C LEU A 215 -1.71 23.44 5.12
N ALA A 216 -1.49 24.61 5.72
CA ALA A 216 -2.56 25.42 6.27
C ALA A 216 -3.35 26.19 5.20
N THR A 217 -2.69 26.60 4.12
CA THR A 217 -3.27 27.50 3.11
C THR A 217 -3.44 26.86 1.74
N GLY A 218 -2.82 25.70 1.47
CA GLY A 218 -2.76 25.08 0.16
C GLY A 218 -1.92 25.84 -0.86
N ARG A 219 -1.18 26.88 -0.45
CA ARG A 219 -0.33 27.64 -1.37
C ARG A 219 0.91 26.84 -1.74
N GLN A 220 1.26 26.88 -3.02
CA GLN A 220 2.48 26.25 -3.52
C GLN A 220 3.70 26.97 -2.92
N ARG A 221 4.56 26.22 -2.24
CA ARG A 221 5.89 26.66 -1.80
C ARG A 221 6.88 26.50 -2.95
N TRP A 222 6.88 25.32 -3.58
CA TRP A 222 7.64 25.03 -4.78
C TRP A 222 6.99 23.91 -5.60
N ARG A 223 7.45 23.76 -6.82
CA ARG A 223 7.17 22.62 -7.67
C ARG A 223 8.41 22.20 -8.44
N THR A 224 8.58 20.92 -8.66
CA THR A 224 9.69 20.37 -9.46
C THR A 224 9.11 19.48 -10.54
N VAL A 225 9.47 19.77 -11.77
CA VAL A 225 9.11 18.96 -12.93
C VAL A 225 10.19 17.89 -13.08
N LEU A 226 9.79 16.62 -13.09
CA LEU A 226 10.68 15.49 -13.33
C LEU A 226 10.82 15.19 -14.83
N ASP A 227 11.51 14.11 -15.18
CA ASP A 227 11.79 13.79 -16.58
C ASP A 227 10.51 13.42 -17.35
N ARG A 228 10.46 13.81 -18.63
CA ARG A 228 9.34 13.47 -19.51
C ARG A 228 9.22 11.97 -19.74
N GLY A 229 7.99 11.48 -19.83
CA GLY A 229 7.71 10.06 -20.08
C GLY A 229 7.83 9.20 -18.83
N THR A 230 8.17 9.78 -17.68
CA THR A 230 8.14 9.10 -16.40
C THR A 230 6.74 9.17 -15.78
N ASP A 231 6.45 8.22 -14.93
CA ASP A 231 5.21 8.12 -14.18
C ASP A 231 5.58 8.03 -12.71
N LEU A 232 5.05 8.93 -11.88
CA LEU A 232 5.22 8.80 -10.44
C LEU A 232 4.39 7.61 -9.98
N GLN A 233 5.09 6.68 -9.40
CA GLN A 233 4.47 5.46 -8.93
C GLN A 233 3.74 5.73 -7.59
N TRP A 234 2.78 4.92 -7.31
CA TRP A 234 1.82 4.94 -6.19
C TRP A 234 2.42 5.10 -4.78
N ALA A 235 3.75 5.10 -4.65
CA ALA A 235 4.42 5.34 -3.39
C ALA A 235 4.39 6.83 -3.02
N ALA A 236 3.99 7.13 -1.80
CA ALA A 236 4.07 8.48 -1.27
C ALA A 236 5.54 8.94 -1.18
N PRO A 237 5.84 10.24 -1.40
CA PRO A 237 7.15 10.80 -1.11
C PRO A 237 7.59 10.49 0.32
N VAL A 238 8.87 10.21 0.52
CA VAL A 238 9.45 10.01 1.86
C VAL A 238 10.27 11.22 2.23
N VAL A 239 9.99 11.79 3.40
CA VAL A 239 10.72 12.95 3.91
C VAL A 239 11.75 12.49 4.93
N ASP A 240 13.02 12.81 4.68
CA ASP A 240 14.13 12.54 5.59
C ASP A 240 14.92 13.84 5.82
N GLY A 241 14.74 14.43 6.99
CA GLY A 241 15.37 15.70 7.33
C GLY A 241 15.03 16.78 6.32
N ARG A 242 16.02 17.20 5.51
CA ARG A 242 15.87 18.22 4.47
C ARG A 242 15.72 17.67 3.06
N GLN A 243 15.42 16.40 2.93
CA GLN A 243 15.27 15.75 1.63
C GLN A 243 13.88 15.14 1.48
N VAL A 244 13.39 15.18 0.24
CA VAL A 244 12.17 14.48 -0.18
C VAL A 244 12.56 13.46 -1.23
N LEU A 245 12.36 12.20 -0.94
CA LEU A 245 12.66 11.08 -1.83
C LEU A 245 11.41 10.72 -2.63
N VAL A 246 11.54 10.69 -3.95
CA VAL A 246 10.43 10.39 -4.87
C VAL A 246 10.89 9.38 -5.91
N ALA A 247 10.17 8.28 -6.04
CA ALA A 247 10.45 7.26 -7.05
C ALA A 247 9.59 7.49 -8.30
N ASP A 248 10.19 7.36 -9.47
CA ASP A 248 9.50 7.37 -10.75
C ASP A 248 9.80 6.13 -11.61
N THR A 249 9.01 5.91 -12.61
CA THR A 249 9.25 4.89 -13.64
C THR A 249 8.99 5.46 -15.02
N LEU A 250 9.98 5.37 -15.88
CA LEU A 250 9.88 5.70 -17.29
C LEU A 250 9.41 4.47 -18.07
N SER A 251 8.26 4.56 -18.70
CA SER A 251 7.70 3.51 -19.55
C SER A 251 7.58 4.01 -20.98
N HIS A 252 8.40 3.49 -21.89
CA HIS A 252 8.26 3.72 -23.32
C HIS A 252 7.73 2.47 -24.01
N GLU A 253 6.86 2.66 -25.03
CA GLU A 253 6.44 1.54 -25.86
C GLU A 253 7.68 0.92 -26.55
N GLY A 254 7.87 -0.38 -26.32
CA GLY A 254 8.96 -1.17 -26.95
C GLY A 254 10.31 -1.18 -26.22
N SER A 255 10.45 -0.47 -25.10
CA SER A 255 11.67 -0.53 -24.26
C SER A 255 11.38 -1.07 -22.86
N ALA A 256 12.41 -1.60 -22.21
CA ALA A 256 12.32 -1.97 -20.81
C ALA A 256 12.12 -0.71 -19.97
N PRO A 257 11.17 -0.68 -19.01
CA PRO A 257 10.96 0.47 -18.16
C PRO A 257 12.21 0.74 -17.31
N THR A 258 12.58 2.00 -17.22
CA THR A 258 13.63 2.46 -16.32
C THR A 258 13.00 3.17 -15.14
N SER A 259 13.57 2.99 -13.96
CA SER A 259 13.08 3.59 -12.73
C SER A 259 14.17 4.39 -12.07
N HIS A 260 13.79 5.48 -11.42
CA HIS A 260 14.74 6.34 -10.73
C HIS A 260 14.25 6.68 -9.34
N LEU A 261 15.18 7.01 -8.47
CA LEU A 261 14.91 7.68 -7.20
C LEU A 261 15.51 9.08 -7.26
N HIS A 262 14.68 10.08 -7.01
CA HIS A 262 15.10 11.47 -6.91
C HIS A 262 15.13 11.89 -5.46
N ALA A 263 16.18 12.59 -5.05
CA ALA A 263 16.19 13.35 -3.81
C ALA A 263 16.04 14.83 -4.14
N LEU A 264 15.02 15.43 -3.61
CA LEU A 264 14.74 16.85 -3.73
C LEU A 264 15.05 17.53 -2.39
N ASP A 265 15.56 18.75 -2.47
CA ASP A 265 15.68 19.60 -1.28
C ASP A 265 14.27 20.00 -0.80
N ALA A 266 13.94 19.73 0.45
CA ALA A 266 12.59 19.89 0.98
C ALA A 266 12.13 21.36 1.01
N ASP A 267 13.05 22.31 1.16
CA ASP A 267 12.73 23.74 1.25
C ASP A 267 12.56 24.37 -0.13
N THR A 268 13.34 23.90 -1.14
CA THR A 268 13.44 24.56 -2.45
C THR A 268 12.97 23.74 -3.63
N GLY A 269 12.78 22.43 -3.46
CA GLY A 269 12.43 21.48 -4.51
C GLY A 269 13.59 21.20 -5.49
N ARG A 270 14.78 21.73 -5.30
CA ARG A 270 15.92 21.47 -6.20
C ARG A 270 16.34 20.00 -6.11
N VAL A 271 16.56 19.37 -7.27
CA VAL A 271 17.12 18.01 -7.33
C VAL A 271 18.53 18.06 -6.75
N ARG A 272 18.77 17.30 -5.69
CA ARG A 272 20.07 17.12 -5.05
C ARG A 272 20.86 16.01 -5.75
N TRP A 273 20.19 14.90 -6.00
CA TRP A 273 20.70 13.78 -6.76
C TRP A 273 19.57 12.96 -7.40
N LYS A 274 19.95 12.16 -8.38
CA LYS A 274 19.11 11.17 -9.05
C LYS A 274 19.87 9.86 -9.14
N ALA A 275 19.25 8.76 -8.77
CA ALA A 275 19.81 7.42 -8.86
C ALA A 275 19.00 6.55 -9.81
N ASP A 276 19.68 5.82 -10.71
CA ASP A 276 19.06 4.83 -11.59
C ASP A 276 18.82 3.53 -10.80
N LEU A 277 17.58 3.05 -10.78
CA LEU A 277 17.19 1.87 -10.02
C LEU A 277 17.25 0.58 -10.85
N HIS A 278 17.96 0.63 -11.97
CA HIS A 278 18.11 -0.44 -12.95
C HIS A 278 16.81 -0.86 -13.67
N ALA A 279 16.90 -1.03 -14.97
CA ALA A 279 15.82 -1.50 -15.81
C ALA A 279 15.34 -2.89 -15.37
N GLY A 280 14.04 -3.06 -15.24
CA GLY A 280 13.41 -4.34 -14.90
C GLY A 280 12.18 -4.58 -15.76
N GLN A 281 11.89 -5.85 -16.08
CA GLN A 281 10.65 -6.21 -16.74
C GLN A 281 9.51 -6.04 -15.74
N GLN A 282 8.71 -4.99 -15.90
CA GLN A 282 7.42 -4.76 -15.26
C GLN A 282 7.43 -4.78 -13.71
N GLY A 283 7.19 -3.67 -13.11
CA GLY A 283 6.90 -3.61 -11.70
C GLY A 283 6.66 -2.18 -11.23
N PHE A 284 5.62 -2.03 -10.47
CA PHE A 284 5.33 -0.82 -9.74
C PHE A 284 6.03 -0.89 -8.39
N PHE A 285 6.55 0.23 -7.91
CA PHE A 285 6.97 0.33 -6.52
C PHE A 285 5.72 0.34 -5.64
N ALA A 286 5.47 -0.77 -4.97
CA ALA A 286 4.31 -0.87 -4.08
C ALA A 286 4.55 -0.20 -2.72
N GLU A 287 5.82 -0.10 -2.31
CA GLU A 287 6.21 0.35 -0.99
C GLU A 287 7.13 1.58 -1.07
N PRO A 288 6.92 2.58 -0.18
CA PRO A 288 7.84 3.70 -0.05
C PRO A 288 9.23 3.22 0.42
N PRO A 289 10.31 3.93 0.05
CA PRO A 289 11.63 3.63 0.58
C PRO A 289 11.69 3.81 2.10
N VAL A 290 12.53 3.01 2.76
CA VAL A 290 12.83 3.14 4.19
C VAL A 290 14.16 3.84 4.35
N VAL A 291 14.21 4.91 5.14
CA VAL A 291 15.44 5.66 5.42
C VAL A 291 15.90 5.41 6.83
N ALA A 292 17.12 4.94 6.98
CA ALA A 292 17.73 4.75 8.30
C ALA A 292 19.26 4.71 8.19
N GLY A 293 19.96 5.26 9.19
CA GLY A 293 21.41 5.17 9.33
C GLY A 293 22.20 5.76 8.16
N GLY A 294 21.68 6.81 7.49
CA GLY A 294 22.30 7.43 6.33
C GLY A 294 22.14 6.65 5.02
N LEU A 295 21.28 5.63 4.99
CA LEU A 295 20.98 4.83 3.82
C LEU A 295 19.48 4.81 3.51
N VAL A 296 19.16 4.66 2.23
CA VAL A 296 17.83 4.47 1.68
C VAL A 296 17.71 3.02 1.23
N TYR A 297 16.75 2.30 1.78
CA TYR A 297 16.45 0.91 1.41
C TYR A 297 15.16 0.88 0.62
N MET A 298 15.18 0.31 -0.56
CA MET A 298 13.99 0.21 -1.38
C MET A 298 13.91 -1.04 -2.22
N ALA A 299 12.72 -1.54 -2.36
CA ALA A 299 12.37 -2.57 -3.32
C ALA A 299 12.29 -1.97 -4.72
N THR A 300 12.86 -2.64 -5.73
CA THR A 300 12.80 -2.19 -7.11
C THR A 300 11.93 -3.10 -7.98
N ALA A 301 11.39 -2.54 -9.06
CA ALA A 301 10.69 -3.28 -10.10
C ALA A 301 11.55 -4.40 -10.73
N SER A 302 12.87 -4.30 -10.67
CA SER A 302 13.83 -5.31 -11.14
C SER A 302 14.06 -6.45 -10.13
N ARG A 303 13.18 -6.58 -9.10
CA ARG A 303 13.27 -7.61 -8.07
C ARG A 303 14.58 -7.55 -7.29
N ARG A 304 14.87 -6.40 -6.75
CA ARG A 304 16.07 -6.18 -5.93
C ARG A 304 15.71 -5.32 -4.72
N LEU A 305 16.38 -5.59 -3.62
CA LEU A 305 16.50 -4.66 -2.53
C LEU A 305 17.80 -3.88 -2.74
N LEU A 306 17.71 -2.57 -2.84
CA LEU A 306 18.84 -1.68 -2.94
C LEU A 306 19.06 -0.94 -1.63
N ALA A 307 20.31 -0.72 -1.28
CA ALA A 307 20.71 0.28 -0.31
C ALA A 307 21.50 1.38 -1.02
N LEU A 308 21.04 2.59 -0.91
CA LEU A 308 21.66 3.77 -1.48
C LEU A 308 22.09 4.71 -0.36
N ASP A 309 23.23 5.36 -0.55
CA ASP A 309 23.66 6.46 0.31
C ASP A 309 22.68 7.63 0.21
N VAL A 310 22.14 8.10 1.33
CA VAL A 310 21.06 9.08 1.37
C VAL A 310 21.45 10.45 0.86
N ASP A 311 22.73 10.81 0.94
CA ASP A 311 23.23 12.14 0.54
C ASP A 311 23.62 12.20 -0.94
N SER A 312 24.04 11.09 -1.53
CA SER A 312 24.57 11.04 -2.90
C SER A 312 23.76 10.18 -3.87
N GLY A 313 22.84 9.34 -3.38
CA GLY A 313 22.11 8.36 -4.20
C GLY A 313 22.98 7.22 -4.73
N ARG A 314 24.25 7.15 -4.33
CA ARG A 314 25.16 6.10 -4.78
C ARG A 314 24.77 4.76 -4.16
N GLU A 315 24.70 3.71 -5.00
CA GLU A 315 24.47 2.35 -4.54
C GLU A 315 25.61 1.88 -3.63
N VAL A 316 25.25 1.37 -2.46
CA VAL A 316 26.15 0.79 -1.47
C VAL A 316 26.17 -0.73 -1.61
N TRP A 317 24.99 -1.33 -1.66
CA TRP A 317 24.84 -2.76 -1.88
C TRP A 317 23.46 -3.11 -2.47
N ARG A 318 23.31 -4.32 -2.96
CA ARG A 318 22.06 -4.88 -3.48
C ARG A 318 21.87 -6.34 -3.13
N GLU A 319 20.61 -6.74 -2.94
CA GLU A 319 20.18 -8.13 -2.77
C GLU A 319 19.13 -8.49 -3.84
N ARG A 320 19.12 -9.75 -4.29
CA ARG A 320 18.15 -10.24 -5.30
C ARG A 320 16.91 -10.84 -4.64
N GLY A 321 15.77 -10.77 -5.32
CA GLY A 321 14.49 -11.35 -4.91
C GLY A 321 13.36 -10.33 -4.98
N PHE A 322 12.15 -10.72 -4.55
CA PHE A 322 11.01 -9.82 -4.39
C PHE A 322 10.97 -9.30 -2.94
N PRO A 323 11.57 -8.17 -2.64
CA PRO A 323 11.62 -7.69 -1.26
C PRO A 323 10.36 -6.95 -0.85
N VAL A 324 9.96 -7.14 0.41
CA VAL A 324 9.07 -6.24 1.16
C VAL A 324 9.81 -5.86 2.43
N VAL A 325 10.17 -4.59 2.58
CA VAL A 325 10.97 -4.12 3.71
C VAL A 325 10.07 -3.89 4.92
N ALA A 326 10.32 -4.62 6.01
CA ALA A 326 9.63 -4.40 7.30
C ALA A 326 10.13 -3.16 8.03
N GLY A 327 11.42 -2.88 7.90
CA GLY A 327 12.08 -1.76 8.58
C GLY A 327 13.55 -2.01 8.85
N VAL A 328 14.15 -1.08 9.57
CA VAL A 328 15.56 -1.14 10.00
C VAL A 328 15.65 -1.02 11.51
N ARG A 329 16.42 -1.91 12.13
CA ARG A 329 16.64 -1.91 13.59
C ARG A 329 18.02 -2.43 13.92
N ASP A 330 18.71 -1.79 14.85
CA ASP A 330 19.99 -2.19 15.39
C ASP A 330 21.04 -2.57 14.33
N GLY A 331 21.08 -1.80 13.23
CA GLY A 331 21.96 -2.04 12.10
C GLY A 331 21.56 -3.21 11.19
N LEU A 332 20.34 -3.72 11.32
CA LEU A 332 19.76 -4.76 10.48
C LEU A 332 18.60 -4.22 9.64
N VAL A 333 18.64 -4.47 8.35
CA VAL A 333 17.48 -4.34 7.46
C VAL A 333 16.69 -5.64 7.48
N ILE A 334 15.44 -5.58 7.89
CA ILE A 334 14.56 -6.74 7.96
C ILE A 334 13.59 -6.68 6.80
N ALA A 335 13.56 -7.74 6.02
CA ALA A 335 12.71 -7.84 4.83
C ALA A 335 12.19 -9.26 4.61
N ALA A 336 11.01 -9.36 4.02
CA ALA A 336 10.58 -10.59 3.38
C ALA A 336 11.15 -10.60 1.95
N ILE A 337 11.86 -11.65 1.57
CA ILE A 337 12.40 -11.85 0.23
C ILE A 337 11.99 -13.24 -0.25
N GLU A 338 11.11 -13.29 -1.26
CA GLU A 338 10.52 -14.54 -1.76
C GLU A 338 9.84 -15.35 -0.65
N ASP A 339 10.35 -16.53 -0.32
CA ASP A 339 9.83 -17.44 0.72
C ASP A 339 10.60 -17.37 2.05
N ARG A 340 11.27 -16.22 2.31
CA ARG A 340 12.12 -16.04 3.50
C ARG A 340 11.92 -14.68 4.15
N LEU A 341 11.88 -14.68 5.46
CA LEU A 341 12.15 -13.49 6.25
C LEU A 341 13.65 -13.44 6.51
N VAL A 342 14.28 -12.32 6.17
CA VAL A 342 15.74 -12.15 6.28
C VAL A 342 16.10 -10.91 7.08
N ALA A 343 17.26 -10.94 7.73
CA ALA A 343 17.92 -9.73 8.18
C ALA A 343 19.27 -9.60 7.48
N LEU A 344 19.48 -8.43 6.91
CA LEU A 344 20.72 -8.05 6.25
C LEU A 344 21.41 -6.99 7.11
N ASP A 345 22.73 -7.08 7.19
CA ASP A 345 23.52 -5.99 7.75
C ASP A 345 23.27 -4.71 6.96
N ALA A 346 22.85 -3.66 7.64
CA ALA A 346 22.39 -2.44 7.00
C ALA A 346 23.47 -1.76 6.15
N GLY A 347 24.74 -1.81 6.57
CA GLY A 347 25.84 -1.16 5.87
C GLY A 347 26.43 -1.98 4.73
N SER A 348 26.39 -3.32 4.83
CA SER A 348 27.08 -4.20 3.86
C SER A 348 26.14 -5.10 3.04
N GLY A 349 24.88 -5.25 3.42
CA GLY A 349 23.94 -6.18 2.79
C GLY A 349 24.21 -7.65 3.11
N VAL A 350 25.19 -7.95 3.96
CA VAL A 350 25.51 -9.32 4.34
C VAL A 350 24.36 -9.92 5.16
N ARG A 351 23.85 -11.07 4.74
CA ARG A 351 22.78 -11.78 5.45
C ARG A 351 23.27 -12.24 6.82
N ARG A 352 22.56 -11.82 7.88
CA ARG A 352 22.86 -12.16 9.26
C ARG A 352 22.05 -13.38 9.72
N TRP A 353 20.79 -13.43 9.34
CA TRP A 353 19.91 -14.56 9.58
C TRP A 353 18.82 -14.66 8.52
N GLU A 354 18.22 -15.83 8.41
CA GLU A 354 17.06 -16.09 7.57
C GLU A 354 16.13 -17.11 8.21
N VAL A 355 14.82 -16.93 8.03
CA VAL A 355 13.76 -17.82 8.50
C VAL A 355 12.87 -18.16 7.32
N PRO A 356 12.66 -19.46 7.03
CA PRO A 356 11.73 -19.88 6.00
C PRO A 356 10.29 -19.51 6.41
N VAL A 357 9.52 -19.02 5.44
CA VAL A 357 8.11 -18.67 5.61
C VAL A 357 7.26 -19.54 4.71
N SER A 358 6.02 -19.78 5.15
CA SER A 358 5.11 -20.64 4.44
C SER A 358 4.45 -19.93 3.27
N GLY A 359 4.21 -20.69 2.19
CA GLY A 359 3.46 -20.23 1.03
C GLY A 359 4.28 -19.36 0.07
N ARG A 360 3.86 -19.40 -1.20
CA ARG A 360 4.32 -18.43 -2.22
C ARG A 360 3.23 -17.39 -2.41
N GLY A 361 3.53 -16.14 -2.21
CA GLY A 361 2.54 -15.09 -2.36
C GLY A 361 2.92 -13.79 -1.66
N GLU A 362 1.92 -13.03 -1.33
CA GLU A 362 2.09 -11.77 -0.63
C GLU A 362 2.47 -12.03 0.82
N HIS A 363 3.52 -11.37 1.26
CA HIS A 363 4.03 -11.40 2.63
C HIS A 363 3.97 -9.98 3.19
N TRP A 364 3.47 -9.85 4.41
CA TRP A 364 3.36 -8.56 5.10
C TRP A 364 4.16 -8.59 6.39
N PRO A 365 5.48 -8.37 6.31
CA PRO A 365 6.30 -8.26 7.50
C PRO A 365 6.06 -6.91 8.19
N VAL A 366 5.95 -6.93 9.51
CA VAL A 366 5.79 -5.74 10.36
C VAL A 366 6.81 -5.81 11.48
N LEU A 367 7.71 -4.84 11.51
CA LEU A 367 8.67 -4.69 12.61
C LEU A 367 8.04 -3.87 13.74
N ASP A 368 7.87 -4.46 14.90
CA ASP A 368 7.37 -3.80 16.10
C ASP A 368 8.25 -4.11 17.31
N GLY A 369 8.99 -3.13 17.72
CA GLY A 369 9.98 -3.31 18.77
C GLY A 369 11.05 -4.32 18.36
N ASP A 370 11.27 -5.33 19.20
CA ASP A 370 12.23 -6.42 19.02
C ASP A 370 11.65 -7.65 18.29
N THR A 371 10.45 -7.53 17.76
CA THR A 371 9.73 -8.61 17.12
C THR A 371 9.34 -8.26 15.70
N VAL A 372 9.56 -9.18 14.76
CA VAL A 372 8.99 -9.13 13.43
C VAL A 372 7.79 -10.07 13.40
N TYR A 373 6.62 -9.51 13.14
CA TYR A 373 5.43 -10.28 12.82
C TYR A 373 5.29 -10.37 11.32
N MET A 374 5.06 -11.56 10.81
CA MET A 374 4.81 -11.73 9.39
C MET A 374 3.57 -12.58 9.18
N ALA A 375 2.60 -11.99 8.51
CA ALA A 375 1.42 -12.68 8.04
C ALA A 375 1.63 -13.14 6.59
N SER A 376 1.26 -14.36 6.31
CA SER A 376 1.37 -15.00 5.00
C SER A 376 0.04 -15.63 4.56
N VAL A 377 0.08 -16.40 3.49
CA VAL A 377 -1.11 -17.13 3.02
C VAL A 377 -1.48 -18.34 3.89
N ASP A 378 -0.54 -18.88 4.68
CA ASP A 378 -0.75 -20.11 5.43
C ASP A 378 -0.55 -19.96 6.94
N ASP A 379 0.22 -18.95 7.37
CA ASP A 379 0.56 -18.78 8.77
C ASP A 379 0.86 -17.33 9.17
N VAL A 380 0.94 -17.12 10.47
CA VAL A 380 1.55 -15.93 11.09
C VAL A 380 2.71 -16.39 11.93
N ILE A 381 3.85 -15.76 11.77
CA ILE A 381 5.04 -16.00 12.57
C ILE A 381 5.46 -14.76 13.34
N ALA A 382 6.03 -14.95 14.53
CA ALA A 382 6.77 -13.93 15.25
C ALA A 382 8.23 -14.37 15.36
N VAL A 383 9.13 -13.49 14.98
CA VAL A 383 10.57 -13.73 14.93
C VAL A 383 11.27 -12.67 15.75
N ASP A 384 12.27 -13.06 16.52
CA ASP A 384 13.17 -12.13 17.19
C ASP A 384 13.97 -11.35 16.14
N ALA A 385 13.86 -10.03 16.15
CA ALA A 385 14.43 -9.16 15.13
C ALA A 385 15.99 -9.21 15.10
N ALA A 386 16.62 -9.40 16.25
CA ALA A 386 18.08 -9.43 16.37
C ALA A 386 18.65 -10.81 16.04
N ALA A 387 18.03 -11.86 16.59
CA ALA A 387 18.57 -13.22 16.54
C ALA A 387 18.01 -14.07 15.36
N GLY A 388 16.89 -13.69 14.76
CA GLY A 388 16.22 -14.50 13.74
C GLY A 388 15.55 -15.76 14.29
N THR A 389 15.43 -15.89 15.61
CA THR A 389 14.78 -17.05 16.22
C THR A 389 13.27 -16.92 16.16
N THR A 390 12.58 -17.95 15.67
CA THR A 390 11.11 -17.99 15.67
C THR A 390 10.62 -18.12 17.11
N ARG A 391 9.90 -17.11 17.60
CA ARG A 391 9.26 -17.09 18.92
C ARG A 391 8.03 -18.00 18.92
N TRP A 392 7.21 -17.89 17.87
CA TRP A 392 6.03 -18.72 17.66
C TRP A 392 5.57 -18.70 16.21
N ARG A 393 4.77 -19.70 15.83
CA ARG A 393 4.13 -19.84 14.50
C ARG A 393 2.71 -20.37 14.67
N VAL A 394 1.74 -19.78 14.00
CA VAL A 394 0.32 -20.15 14.07
C VAL A 394 -0.25 -20.25 12.66
N PRO A 395 -0.87 -21.39 12.29
CA PRO A 395 -1.54 -21.51 11.02
C PRO A 395 -2.80 -20.61 10.98
N VAL A 396 -3.02 -19.96 9.86
CA VAL A 396 -4.17 -19.10 9.60
C VAL A 396 -4.68 -19.28 8.16
N ASP A 397 -5.91 -18.84 7.90
CA ASP A 397 -6.38 -18.64 6.52
C ASP A 397 -5.57 -17.50 5.87
N PRO A 398 -5.53 -17.40 4.52
CA PRO A 398 -4.78 -16.37 3.83
C PRO A 398 -5.03 -14.96 4.37
N ALA A 399 -3.97 -14.33 4.85
CA ALA A 399 -3.99 -12.94 5.31
C ALA A 399 -4.27 -11.98 4.13
N VAL A 400 -4.80 -10.81 4.43
CA VAL A 400 -5.17 -9.79 3.42
C VAL A 400 -4.51 -8.44 3.66
N GLY A 401 -3.36 -8.44 4.29
CA GLY A 401 -2.58 -7.22 4.54
C GLY A 401 -1.74 -7.34 5.80
N PRO A 402 -0.99 -6.29 6.13
CA PRO A 402 -0.16 -6.28 7.31
C PRO A 402 -0.99 -6.43 8.58
N SER A 403 -0.45 -7.14 9.55
CA SER A 403 -0.99 -7.21 10.90
C SER A 403 -0.79 -5.90 11.66
N VAL A 404 -1.55 -5.69 12.73
CA VAL A 404 -1.36 -4.54 13.61
C VAL A 404 -1.31 -5.00 15.07
N ARG A 405 -0.37 -4.46 15.83
CA ARG A 405 -0.28 -4.73 17.26
C ARG A 405 -0.89 -3.59 18.08
N VAL A 406 -1.73 -3.94 19.03
CA VAL A 406 -2.26 -3.00 20.03
C VAL A 406 -2.07 -3.60 21.41
N GLY A 407 -1.25 -2.96 22.22
CA GLY A 407 -0.88 -3.52 23.52
C GLY A 407 -0.22 -4.90 23.41
N GLY A 408 -0.75 -5.88 24.13
CA GLY A 408 -0.28 -7.27 24.10
C GLY A 408 -0.93 -8.15 23.03
N ARG A 409 -1.71 -7.58 22.10
CA ARG A 409 -2.47 -8.34 21.09
C ARG A 409 -2.01 -8.04 19.68
N LEU A 410 -1.91 -9.06 18.85
CA LEU A 410 -1.68 -8.96 17.41
C LEU A 410 -2.99 -9.24 16.68
N TYR A 411 -3.39 -8.32 15.83
CA TYR A 411 -4.59 -8.46 15.00
C TYR A 411 -4.21 -8.80 13.58
N VAL A 412 -4.78 -9.87 13.07
CA VAL A 412 -4.54 -10.38 11.73
C VAL A 412 -5.86 -10.49 10.99
N ALA A 413 -5.97 -9.80 9.87
CA ALA A 413 -7.11 -9.96 8.98
C ALA A 413 -6.80 -11.04 7.96
N THR A 414 -7.67 -12.03 7.86
CA THR A 414 -7.69 -13.01 6.79
C THR A 414 -8.85 -12.73 5.84
N ARG A 415 -8.89 -13.40 4.71
CA ARG A 415 -10.01 -13.27 3.76
C ARG A 415 -11.36 -13.60 4.40
N SER A 416 -11.37 -14.37 5.47
CA SER A 416 -12.59 -14.90 6.09
C SER A 416 -12.86 -14.38 7.50
N ARG A 417 -11.87 -13.85 8.22
CA ARG A 417 -12.00 -13.48 9.64
C ARG A 417 -10.97 -12.44 10.08
N LEU A 418 -11.29 -11.73 11.15
CA LEU A 418 -10.32 -11.01 11.96
C LEU A 418 -9.95 -11.90 13.15
N LEU A 419 -8.67 -12.07 13.40
CA LEU A 419 -8.10 -12.83 14.49
C LEU A 419 -7.42 -11.87 15.48
N ALA A 420 -7.55 -12.12 16.77
CA ALA A 420 -6.70 -11.54 17.80
C ALA A 420 -5.86 -12.64 18.42
N LEU A 421 -4.55 -12.48 18.36
CA LEU A 421 -3.58 -13.38 18.93
C LEU A 421 -2.86 -12.68 20.11
N ASP A 422 -2.48 -13.44 21.11
CA ASP A 422 -1.53 -12.98 22.11
C ASP A 422 -0.17 -12.73 21.41
N ALA A 423 0.31 -11.51 21.44
CA ALA A 423 1.49 -11.11 20.68
C ALA A 423 2.79 -11.81 21.14
N SER A 424 2.84 -12.25 22.39
CA SER A 424 4.01 -12.92 22.97
C SER A 424 4.08 -14.43 22.69
N SER A 425 2.92 -15.08 22.58
CA SER A 425 2.82 -16.54 22.45
C SER A 425 2.15 -17.05 21.17
N GLY A 426 1.53 -16.17 20.41
CA GLY A 426 0.72 -16.55 19.22
C GLY A 426 -0.62 -17.21 19.57
N ARG A 427 -0.94 -17.38 20.85
CA ARG A 427 -2.17 -18.04 21.29
C ARG A 427 -3.40 -17.26 20.79
N PRO A 428 -4.35 -17.91 20.08
CA PRO A 428 -5.59 -17.25 19.69
C PRO A 428 -6.39 -16.80 20.92
N LEU A 429 -6.74 -15.52 20.98
CA LEU A 429 -7.55 -14.93 22.04
C LEU A 429 -9.02 -14.92 21.65
N TRP A 430 -9.31 -14.52 20.43
CA TRP A 430 -10.63 -14.54 19.85
C TRP A 430 -10.61 -14.46 18.31
N THR A 431 -11.70 -14.77 17.68
CA THR A 431 -11.92 -14.63 16.24
C THR A 431 -13.26 -13.93 15.96
N SER A 432 -13.38 -13.19 14.88
CA SER A 432 -14.68 -12.66 14.44
C SER A 432 -15.57 -13.77 13.86
N ALA A 433 -16.84 -13.46 13.62
CA ALA A 433 -17.68 -14.22 12.68
C ALA A 433 -17.02 -14.27 11.29
N ARG A 434 -17.54 -15.09 10.39
CA ARG A 434 -17.09 -15.08 8.99
C ARG A 434 -17.43 -13.76 8.34
N LEU A 435 -16.41 -13.14 7.76
CA LEU A 435 -16.45 -11.85 7.07
C LEU A 435 -15.71 -11.98 5.73
N ARG A 436 -16.01 -11.09 4.79
CA ARG A 436 -15.22 -10.96 3.56
C ARG A 436 -14.35 -9.72 3.69
N ILE A 437 -13.23 -9.83 4.41
CA ILE A 437 -12.32 -8.72 4.65
C ILE A 437 -11.46 -8.48 3.40
N VAL A 438 -11.23 -7.22 3.06
CA VAL A 438 -10.52 -6.82 1.83
C VAL A 438 -9.17 -6.16 2.09
N ASN A 439 -8.89 -5.73 3.33
CA ASN A 439 -7.61 -5.12 3.69
C ASN A 439 -7.20 -5.41 5.13
N GLY A 440 -5.92 -5.16 5.43
CA GLY A 440 -5.38 -5.33 6.78
C GLY A 440 -6.08 -4.44 7.81
N PRO A 441 -6.05 -4.83 9.09
CA PRO A 441 -6.69 -4.07 10.16
C PRO A 441 -6.02 -2.71 10.37
N ARG A 442 -6.79 -1.74 10.85
CA ARG A 442 -6.31 -0.43 11.26
C ARG A 442 -6.55 -0.24 12.75
N ALA A 443 -5.51 0.08 13.48
CA ALA A 443 -5.61 0.40 14.90
C ALA A 443 -5.99 1.86 15.13
N THR A 444 -6.90 2.08 16.06
CA THR A 444 -7.26 3.38 16.61
C THR A 444 -7.19 3.31 18.15
N PRO A 445 -7.21 4.43 18.87
CA PRO A 445 -7.23 4.42 20.34
C PRO A 445 -8.42 3.67 20.95
N GLY A 446 -9.52 3.47 20.20
CA GLY A 446 -10.75 2.89 20.72
C GLY A 446 -11.21 1.60 20.04
N SER A 447 -10.62 1.22 18.91
CA SER A 447 -11.00 0.01 18.18
C SER A 447 -9.94 -0.45 17.19
N VAL A 448 -10.08 -1.70 16.76
CA VAL A 448 -9.39 -2.22 15.57
C VAL A 448 -10.42 -2.34 14.46
N VAL A 449 -10.18 -1.67 13.34
CA VAL A 449 -11.15 -1.52 12.26
C VAL A 449 -10.73 -2.33 11.04
N VAL A 450 -11.68 -3.02 10.45
CA VAL A 450 -11.54 -3.71 9.15
C VAL A 450 -12.66 -3.27 8.21
N ALA A 451 -12.39 -3.35 6.91
CA ALA A 451 -13.40 -3.15 5.88
C ALA A 451 -13.72 -4.48 5.20
N THR A 452 -14.98 -4.65 4.84
CA THR A 452 -15.50 -5.82 4.14
C THR A 452 -15.83 -5.52 2.68
N ALA A 453 -15.92 -6.55 1.87
CA ALA A 453 -16.14 -6.43 0.43
C ALA A 453 -17.48 -5.80 0.03
N ASP A 454 -18.43 -5.73 0.95
CA ASP A 454 -19.73 -5.05 0.78
C ASP A 454 -19.71 -3.57 1.21
N GLY A 455 -18.51 -3.03 1.52
CA GLY A 455 -18.35 -1.64 1.92
C GLY A 455 -18.67 -1.35 3.39
N THR A 456 -18.77 -2.39 4.22
CA THR A 456 -19.02 -2.21 5.66
C THR A 456 -17.71 -2.03 6.42
N LEU A 457 -17.68 -1.07 7.34
CA LEU A 457 -16.65 -0.94 8.36
C LEU A 457 -17.09 -1.62 9.64
N LEU A 458 -16.20 -2.38 10.24
CA LEU A 458 -16.41 -3.07 11.51
C LEU A 458 -15.32 -2.68 12.49
N GLY A 459 -15.71 -2.16 13.64
CA GLY A 459 -14.79 -1.88 14.74
C GLY A 459 -14.91 -2.94 15.83
N PHE A 460 -13.77 -3.50 16.22
CA PHE A 460 -13.65 -4.51 17.29
C PHE A 460 -12.91 -3.93 18.49
N ALA A 461 -13.12 -4.52 19.66
CA ALA A 461 -12.38 -4.13 20.87
C ALA A 461 -10.87 -4.35 20.67
N PRO A 462 -10.03 -3.35 21.04
CA PRO A 462 -8.57 -3.42 20.89
C PRO A 462 -7.94 -4.34 21.91
#